data_4875acdd190e5056997702002d2d5981
#
_entry.id   4875acdd190e5056997702002d2d5981
#
_cell.length_a   1.000
_cell.length_b   1.000
_cell.length_c   1.000
_cell.angle_alpha   90.00
_cell.angle_beta   90.00
_cell.angle_gamma   90.00
#
_symmetry.space_group_name_H-M   'P 1'
#
loop_
_entity.id
_entity.type
_entity.pdbx_description
1 polymer ?
#
loop_
_entity_poly.entity_id
_entity_poly.type
_entity_poly.pdbx_seq_one_letter_code
_entity_poly.pdbx_strand_id
1 'polypeptide(L)'
;MGANTNLERMRELIERLTEADIAYYKNDAPIMTDLEYDRLTEDLASLEHDTGLVLSGSPTQKVSGEILESLAEVRHTKPMLSAGKTKSIEDLIRFAAGRAVLLTWKMDGLTLVLRYEYGKLKQAITRGREGIIGEDVTHTVRTFRNVPLTIPTKESFEVRGEGVISWESFHRINASLEEPYTHPRNLASGSTRKLDAGEASKRRLEFWAFELVSDHLEPESKLAQQQFLQRSGFSVVPYIFLDAGHSGQDIRDTVAVMEPKDFAYPVDGLIMEYEDLRYGKSLGATGHHENRLIALKWEDELYDTHFRGVELATTRTGMVSITGLFDPVNIDGTLVGRAYLHNLDVFDEFQFGIGDKIRVYKANMIIPQIADNRTPSNTYALPMTCPCCDEPLTVKRTSGGTRQLYCVNPHCAAKLVQKFAHFCEKTRMNIEGLSATTLEKLIGHGWVHNFGDLYELERHREEIIKTEGFGEKSFERLQAAIEKSRCCTLAKFIAGLGIPMVGRHAGRDLDRYFHGSWAE
;
A
#
# COMPACT_ATOMS: atom_id res chain seq x y z
N MET A 1 23.79 13.62 26.00
CA MET A 1 23.38 12.47 26.83
C MET A 1 22.00 12.67 27.48
N GLY A 2 21.69 13.85 28.09
CA GLY A 2 20.43 14.04 28.84
C GLY A 2 19.11 13.97 27.99
N ALA A 3 19.08 14.47 26.76
CA ALA A 3 17.84 14.52 25.98
C ALA A 3 17.34 13.14 25.52
N ASN A 4 18.23 12.20 25.23
CA ASN A 4 17.86 10.84 24.84
C ASN A 4 17.29 10.06 26.06
N THR A 5 17.84 10.29 27.23
CA THR A 5 17.38 9.66 28.47
C THR A 5 15.99 10.14 28.88
N ASN A 6 15.67 11.43 28.69
CA ASN A 6 14.33 11.97 28.95
C ASN A 6 13.28 11.41 27.98
N LEU A 7 13.61 11.30 26.72
CA LEU A 7 12.71 10.74 25.71
C LEU A 7 12.41 9.25 25.96
N GLU A 8 13.43 8.48 26.33
CA GLU A 8 13.26 7.07 26.72
C GLU A 8 12.37 6.96 27.98
N ARG A 9 12.60 7.83 28.95
CA ARG A 9 11.78 7.88 30.17
C ARG A 9 10.32 8.25 29.90
N MET A 10 10.08 9.21 29.03
CA MET A 10 8.71 9.56 28.60
C MET A 10 7.99 8.37 27.95
N ARG A 11 8.67 7.64 27.06
CA ARG A 11 8.11 6.44 26.42
C ARG A 11 7.74 5.35 27.43
N GLU A 12 8.64 5.10 28.38
CA GLU A 12 8.42 4.15 29.48
C GLU A 12 7.18 4.54 30.33
N LEU A 13 7.06 5.82 30.69
CA LEU A 13 5.93 6.33 31.45
C LEU A 13 4.61 6.19 30.69
N ILE A 14 4.59 6.55 29.40
CA ILE A 14 3.42 6.41 28.54
C ILE A 14 3.00 4.94 28.44
N GLU A 15 3.95 4.02 28.32
CA GLU A 15 3.65 2.58 28.24
C GLU A 15 3.04 2.06 29.53
N ARG A 16 3.65 2.35 30.68
CA ARG A 16 3.15 1.95 31.99
C ARG A 16 1.75 2.51 32.29
N LEU A 17 1.53 3.79 32.01
CA LEU A 17 0.23 4.43 32.21
C LEU A 17 -0.84 3.85 31.26
N THR A 18 -0.48 3.58 29.99
CA THR A 18 -1.39 2.93 29.04
C THR A 18 -1.77 1.51 29.47
N GLU A 19 -0.82 0.75 30.00
CA GLU A 19 -1.09 -0.59 30.55
C GLU A 19 -2.00 -0.53 31.78
N ALA A 20 -1.80 0.45 32.64
CA ALA A 20 -2.66 0.68 33.80
C ALA A 20 -4.08 1.05 33.40
N ASP A 21 -4.26 1.92 32.40
CA ASP A 21 -5.57 2.28 31.86
C ASP A 21 -6.30 1.05 31.29
N ILE A 22 -5.61 0.21 30.53
CA ILE A 22 -6.18 -1.03 29.98
C ILE A 22 -6.59 -1.99 31.12
N ALA A 23 -5.75 -2.15 32.14
CA ALA A 23 -6.02 -3.02 33.26
C ALA A 23 -7.23 -2.52 34.08
N TYR A 24 -7.30 -1.22 34.31
CA TYR A 24 -8.39 -0.61 35.07
C TYR A 24 -9.72 -0.61 34.30
N TYR A 25 -9.75 -0.04 33.07
CA TYR A 25 -11.00 0.19 32.35
C TYR A 25 -11.53 -1.01 31.56
N LYS A 26 -10.67 -1.97 31.18
CA LYS A 26 -11.09 -3.13 30.36
C LYS A 26 -11.12 -4.44 31.13
N ASN A 27 -10.18 -4.62 32.06
CA ASN A 27 -10.00 -5.91 32.71
C ASN A 27 -10.54 -5.92 34.15
N ASP A 28 -10.98 -4.76 34.66
CA ASP A 28 -11.39 -4.56 36.07
C ASP A 28 -10.37 -5.14 37.07
N ALA A 29 -9.08 -5.07 36.73
CA ALA A 29 -7.96 -5.62 37.46
C ALA A 29 -6.79 -4.61 37.49
N PRO A 30 -6.89 -3.56 38.35
CA PRO A 30 -5.86 -2.52 38.44
C PRO A 30 -4.49 -3.10 38.79
N ILE A 31 -3.47 -2.68 38.05
CA ILE A 31 -2.07 -3.12 38.23
C ILE A 31 -1.22 -2.15 39.06
N MET A 32 -1.77 -0.99 39.40
CA MET A 32 -1.16 0.01 40.29
C MET A 32 -2.24 0.77 41.06
N THR A 33 -1.82 1.50 42.10
CA THR A 33 -2.71 2.35 42.90
C THR A 33 -2.99 3.68 42.20
N ASP A 34 -4.12 4.33 42.51
CA ASP A 34 -4.46 5.67 41.98
C ASP A 34 -3.34 6.68 42.28
N LEU A 35 -2.77 6.64 43.50
CA LEU A 35 -1.67 7.51 43.89
C LEU A 35 -0.40 7.29 43.05
N GLU A 36 -0.09 6.06 42.70
CA GLU A 36 1.03 5.74 41.80
C GLU A 36 0.74 6.21 40.38
N TYR A 37 -0.48 6.02 39.87
CA TYR A 37 -0.91 6.50 38.59
C TYR A 37 -0.80 8.03 38.48
N ASP A 38 -1.34 8.76 39.45
CA ASP A 38 -1.27 10.23 39.50
C ASP A 38 0.17 10.73 39.50
N ARG A 39 1.06 10.12 40.34
CA ARG A 39 2.47 10.46 40.37
C ARG A 39 3.18 10.25 39.05
N LEU A 40 2.95 9.11 38.39
CA LEU A 40 3.55 8.84 37.06
C LEU A 40 3.04 9.81 36.01
N THR A 41 1.78 10.23 36.11
CA THR A 41 1.18 11.24 35.20
C THR A 41 1.81 12.62 35.43
N GLU A 42 2.04 13.02 36.69
CA GLU A 42 2.74 14.27 37.04
C GLU A 42 4.21 14.25 36.59
N ASP A 43 4.92 13.14 36.76
CA ASP A 43 6.29 12.94 36.28
C ASP A 43 6.35 13.10 34.75
N LEU A 44 5.39 12.51 34.01
CA LEU A 44 5.29 12.65 32.56
C LEU A 44 5.01 14.09 32.16
N ALA A 45 4.05 14.76 32.78
CA ALA A 45 3.70 16.15 32.48
C ALA A 45 4.90 17.09 32.76
N SER A 46 5.68 16.85 33.80
CA SER A 46 6.90 17.60 34.06
C SER A 46 7.95 17.40 32.97
N LEU A 47 8.18 16.16 32.52
CA LEU A 47 9.10 15.87 31.43
C LEU A 47 8.64 16.49 30.11
N GLU A 48 7.34 16.49 29.81
CA GLU A 48 6.76 17.15 28.64
C GLU A 48 7.00 18.67 28.70
N HIS A 49 6.79 19.28 29.85
CA HIS A 49 7.06 20.71 30.06
C HIS A 49 8.56 21.04 29.89
N ASP A 50 9.44 20.28 30.52
CA ASP A 50 10.89 20.57 30.55
C ASP A 50 11.55 20.34 29.18
N THR A 51 11.06 19.37 28.43
CA THR A 51 11.58 19.04 27.07
C THR A 51 10.90 19.80 25.95
N GLY A 52 9.69 20.32 26.19
CA GLY A 52 8.83 20.87 25.14
C GLY A 52 8.32 19.83 24.12
N LEU A 53 8.50 18.53 24.45
CA LEU A 53 8.05 17.41 23.64
C LEU A 53 6.75 16.85 24.22
N VAL A 54 5.79 16.56 23.35
CA VAL A 54 4.58 15.79 23.70
C VAL A 54 4.44 14.67 22.69
N LEU A 55 4.48 13.43 23.16
CA LEU A 55 4.33 12.26 22.30
C LEU A 55 2.85 11.88 22.13
N SER A 56 2.53 11.32 20.98
CA SER A 56 1.22 10.68 20.73
C SER A 56 1.04 9.49 21.68
N GLY A 57 -0.19 9.26 22.09
CA GLY A 57 -0.49 8.23 23.10
C GLY A 57 -0.19 8.65 24.53
N SER A 58 0.33 9.87 24.79
CA SER A 58 0.46 10.38 26.14
C SER A 58 -0.92 10.53 26.80
N PRO A 59 -1.15 9.95 27.98
CA PRO A 59 -2.41 10.11 28.71
C PRO A 59 -2.65 11.55 29.19
N THR A 60 -1.63 12.43 29.14
CA THR A 60 -1.80 13.87 29.37
C THR A 60 -2.60 14.55 28.25
N GLN A 61 -2.74 13.88 27.07
CA GLN A 61 -3.49 14.36 25.93
C GLN A 61 -4.79 13.57 25.78
N LYS A 62 -5.92 14.26 25.75
CA LYS A 62 -7.20 13.61 25.41
C LYS A 62 -7.20 13.27 23.92
N VAL A 63 -7.16 11.99 23.57
CA VAL A 63 -7.47 11.53 22.21
C VAL A 63 -8.98 11.68 22.03
N SER A 64 -9.41 12.66 21.26
CA SER A 64 -10.81 12.75 20.84
C SER A 64 -11.11 11.54 19.95
N GLY A 65 -12.09 10.73 20.32
CA GLY A 65 -12.60 9.63 19.48
C GLY A 65 -13.34 10.20 18.28
N GLU A 66 -12.59 10.83 17.37
CA GLU A 66 -13.14 11.42 16.14
C GLU A 66 -13.44 10.31 15.15
N ILE A 67 -14.69 10.21 14.72
CA ILE A 67 -15.12 9.31 13.64
C ILE A 67 -15.41 10.19 12.42
N LEU A 68 -14.66 9.94 11.34
CA LEU A 68 -14.77 10.64 10.07
C LEU A 68 -15.76 9.90 9.15
N GLU A 69 -16.42 10.63 8.24
CA GLU A 69 -17.23 10.01 7.18
C GLU A 69 -16.38 9.53 6.01
N SER A 70 -15.27 10.22 5.71
CA SER A 70 -14.32 9.88 4.65
C SER A 70 -12.96 10.53 4.88
N LEU A 71 -11.90 10.01 4.24
CA LEU A 71 -10.58 10.62 4.25
C LEU A 71 -10.47 11.67 3.13
N ALA A 72 -10.01 12.88 3.48
CA ALA A 72 -9.80 13.95 2.53
C ALA A 72 -8.53 13.69 1.69
N GLU A 73 -8.58 14.02 0.40
CA GLU A 73 -7.39 13.98 -0.47
C GLU A 73 -6.55 15.26 -0.27
N VAL A 74 -5.24 15.09 -0.13
CA VAL A 74 -4.27 16.18 0.08
C VAL A 74 -3.11 16.06 -0.89
N ARG A 75 -2.74 17.17 -1.53
CA ARG A 75 -1.58 17.23 -2.42
C ARG A 75 -0.29 17.42 -1.62
N HIS A 76 0.76 16.65 -1.97
CA HIS A 76 2.09 16.80 -1.41
C HIS A 76 2.77 18.09 -1.92
N THR A 77 3.56 18.73 -1.07
CA THR A 77 4.37 19.93 -1.43
C THR A 77 5.46 19.56 -2.44
N LYS A 78 6.12 18.40 -2.22
CA LYS A 78 7.11 17.82 -3.13
C LYS A 78 6.75 16.38 -3.44
N PRO A 79 6.82 15.93 -4.71
CA PRO A 79 6.52 14.54 -5.07
C PRO A 79 7.38 13.55 -4.27
N MET A 80 6.80 12.40 -3.94
CA MET A 80 7.49 11.31 -3.25
C MET A 80 7.92 10.25 -4.26
N LEU A 81 9.12 10.38 -4.79
CA LEU A 81 9.71 9.42 -5.71
C LEU A 81 10.14 8.13 -4.99
N SER A 82 10.34 7.07 -5.73
CA SER A 82 10.86 5.82 -5.22
C SER A 82 12.40 5.81 -5.21
N ALA A 83 13.00 4.81 -4.55
CA ALA A 83 14.41 4.46 -4.72
C ALA A 83 14.62 3.65 -6.00
N GLY A 84 15.77 3.80 -6.64
CA GLY A 84 16.29 2.81 -7.60
C GLY A 84 16.43 1.46 -6.90
N LYS A 85 16.20 0.34 -7.59
CA LYS A 85 16.19 -0.99 -6.98
C LYS A 85 17.25 -1.88 -7.57
N THR A 86 17.92 -2.66 -6.72
CA THR A 86 18.85 -3.72 -7.11
C THR A 86 18.68 -4.95 -6.20
N LYS A 87 19.14 -6.11 -6.67
CA LYS A 87 19.36 -7.32 -5.86
C LYS A 87 20.85 -7.64 -5.69
N SER A 88 21.73 -6.82 -6.25
CA SER A 88 23.18 -7.04 -6.26
C SER A 88 23.89 -6.12 -5.28
N ILE A 89 24.69 -6.69 -4.37
CA ILE A 89 25.58 -5.93 -3.49
C ILE A 89 26.64 -5.18 -4.30
N GLU A 90 27.06 -5.71 -5.45
CA GLU A 90 28.01 -5.06 -6.34
C GLU A 90 27.47 -3.72 -6.89
N ASP A 91 26.15 -3.59 -7.04
CA ASP A 91 25.54 -2.32 -7.42
C ASP A 91 25.62 -1.30 -6.28
N LEU A 92 25.51 -1.74 -5.02
CA LEU A 92 25.72 -0.85 -3.87
C LEU A 92 27.17 -0.36 -3.82
N ILE A 93 28.13 -1.25 -4.08
CA ILE A 93 29.55 -0.90 -4.10
C ILE A 93 29.84 0.12 -5.21
N ARG A 94 29.29 -0.11 -6.40
CA ARG A 94 29.39 0.86 -7.52
C ARG A 94 28.71 2.18 -7.22
N PHE A 95 27.53 2.14 -6.58
CA PHE A 95 26.81 3.33 -6.18
C PHE A 95 27.61 4.15 -5.17
N ALA A 96 28.10 3.54 -4.11
CA ALA A 96 28.87 4.22 -3.07
C ALA A 96 30.18 4.86 -3.64
N ALA A 97 30.88 4.15 -4.51
CA ALA A 97 32.11 4.61 -5.17
C ALA A 97 33.15 5.24 -4.18
N GLY A 98 33.24 4.70 -2.97
CA GLY A 98 34.13 5.18 -1.90
C GLY A 98 33.69 6.50 -1.24
N ARG A 99 32.50 6.99 -1.50
CA ARG A 99 31.91 8.17 -0.85
C ARG A 99 31.22 7.76 0.46
N ALA A 100 31.17 8.68 1.42
CA ALA A 100 30.41 8.45 2.65
C ALA A 100 28.94 8.18 2.35
N VAL A 101 28.40 7.12 2.97
CA VAL A 101 27.01 6.66 2.79
C VAL A 101 26.39 6.22 4.12
N LEU A 102 25.06 6.27 4.19
CA LEU A 102 24.29 5.62 5.26
C LEU A 102 23.55 4.42 4.67
N LEU A 103 23.63 3.29 5.36
CA LEU A 103 22.75 2.14 5.12
C LEU A 103 21.67 2.13 6.20
N THR A 104 20.40 2.08 5.78
CA THR A 104 19.24 2.00 6.65
C THR A 104 18.38 0.79 6.29
N TRP A 105 17.58 0.32 7.23
CA TRP A 105 16.54 -0.64 6.92
C TRP A 105 15.51 -0.03 5.95
N LYS A 106 15.09 -0.80 4.97
CA LYS A 106 13.94 -0.47 4.16
C LYS A 106 12.69 -1.01 4.84
N MET A 107 12.09 -0.17 5.68
CA MET A 107 10.89 -0.51 6.43
C MET A 107 9.75 -0.88 5.48
N ASP A 108 8.94 -1.86 5.85
CA ASP A 108 7.80 -2.31 5.08
C ASP A 108 6.48 -2.06 5.81
N GLY A 109 5.88 -0.92 5.52
CA GLY A 109 4.65 -0.44 6.14
C GLY A 109 3.82 0.44 5.21
N LEU A 110 3.41 1.60 5.69
CA LEU A 110 2.74 2.65 4.94
C LEU A 110 3.54 3.94 5.03
N THR A 111 4.05 4.42 3.91
CA THR A 111 4.78 5.69 3.88
C THR A 111 3.86 6.87 4.20
N LEU A 112 4.29 7.70 5.15
CA LEU A 112 3.58 8.86 5.66
C LEU A 112 4.44 10.12 5.55
N VAL A 113 3.78 11.26 5.42
CA VAL A 113 4.34 12.61 5.54
C VAL A 113 3.67 13.28 6.71
N LEU A 114 4.47 13.73 7.69
CA LEU A 114 4.02 14.48 8.85
C LEU A 114 4.41 15.95 8.66
N ARG A 115 3.44 16.85 8.62
CA ARG A 115 3.64 18.30 8.51
C ARG A 115 3.62 18.94 9.88
N TYR A 116 4.65 19.71 10.18
CA TYR A 116 4.74 20.49 11.41
C TYR A 116 4.72 21.98 11.10
N GLU A 117 3.92 22.72 11.86
CA GLU A 117 3.86 24.17 11.84
C GLU A 117 3.98 24.70 13.26
N TYR A 118 4.91 25.64 13.48
CA TYR A 118 5.16 26.22 14.80
C TYR A 118 5.36 25.19 15.93
N GLY A 119 6.04 24.09 15.60
CA GLY A 119 6.31 23.01 16.54
C GLY A 119 5.17 22.07 16.84
N LYS A 120 4.05 22.15 16.11
CA LYS A 120 2.88 21.28 16.32
C LYS A 120 2.60 20.44 15.08
N LEU A 121 2.24 19.16 15.30
CA LEU A 121 1.76 18.29 14.23
C LEU A 121 0.45 18.88 13.66
N LYS A 122 0.53 19.39 12.45
CA LYS A 122 -0.60 19.99 11.72
C LYS A 122 -1.37 18.96 10.93
N GLN A 123 -0.65 18.12 10.17
CA GLN A 123 -1.24 17.19 9.23
C GLN A 123 -0.37 15.96 9.04
N ALA A 124 -1.02 14.79 8.86
CA ALA A 124 -0.38 13.55 8.44
C ALA A 124 -1.05 13.01 7.18
N ILE A 125 -0.25 12.66 6.17
CA ILE A 125 -0.74 12.35 4.83
C ILE A 125 -0.10 11.05 4.36
N THR A 126 -0.88 10.13 3.77
CA THR A 126 -0.33 8.95 3.10
C THR A 126 0.38 9.33 1.81
N ARG A 127 1.39 8.55 1.39
CA ARG A 127 2.10 8.78 0.11
C ARG A 127 1.15 8.83 -1.10
N GLY A 128 0.07 8.02 -1.08
CA GLY A 128 -0.78 7.84 -2.24
C GLY A 128 -0.12 7.04 -3.37
N ARG A 129 -0.84 6.80 -4.47
CA ARG A 129 -0.36 5.92 -5.56
C ARG A 129 0.82 6.47 -6.35
N GLU A 130 0.83 7.78 -6.63
CA GLU A 130 1.84 8.43 -7.49
C GLU A 130 2.79 9.33 -6.68
N GLY A 131 2.68 9.34 -5.35
CA GLY A 131 3.46 10.23 -4.48
C GLY A 131 3.12 11.72 -4.68
N ILE A 132 1.98 12.05 -5.29
CA ILE A 132 1.52 13.41 -5.57
C ILE A 132 0.32 13.79 -4.72
N ILE A 133 -0.64 12.87 -4.56
CA ILE A 133 -1.86 13.07 -3.76
C ILE A 133 -2.01 11.89 -2.82
N GLY A 134 -2.11 12.17 -1.53
CA GLY A 134 -2.37 11.20 -0.48
C GLY A 134 -3.69 11.48 0.24
N GLU A 135 -3.99 10.66 1.24
CA GLU A 135 -5.17 10.80 2.10
C GLU A 135 -4.75 11.41 3.43
N ASP A 136 -5.54 12.34 3.97
CA ASP A 136 -5.36 12.88 5.31
C ASP A 136 -5.72 11.81 6.36
N VAL A 137 -4.71 11.42 7.14
CA VAL A 137 -4.82 10.42 8.20
C VAL A 137 -4.39 10.99 9.56
N THR A 138 -4.48 12.29 9.72
CA THR A 138 -4.01 13.00 10.92
C THR A 138 -4.66 12.46 12.19
N HIS A 139 -5.96 12.18 12.16
CA HIS A 139 -6.72 11.65 13.30
C HIS A 139 -6.19 10.31 13.80
N THR A 140 -5.81 9.39 12.90
CA THR A 140 -5.24 8.09 13.27
C THR A 140 -3.77 8.19 13.66
N VAL A 141 -2.96 9.02 12.96
CA VAL A 141 -1.53 9.20 13.27
C VAL A 141 -1.33 9.82 14.65
N ARG A 142 -2.25 10.64 15.13
CA ARG A 142 -2.25 11.15 16.51
C ARG A 142 -2.38 10.05 17.57
N THR A 143 -2.79 8.85 17.20
CA THR A 143 -2.89 7.68 18.08
C THR A 143 -1.67 6.75 18.01
N PHE A 144 -0.69 7.03 17.17
CA PHE A 144 0.54 6.26 17.07
C PHE A 144 1.34 6.40 18.38
N ARG A 145 2.15 5.41 18.70
CA ARG A 145 2.84 5.37 20.02
C ARG A 145 4.01 6.34 20.17
N ASN A 146 4.61 6.79 19.06
CA ASN A 146 5.89 7.48 19.06
C ASN A 146 5.95 8.72 18.18
N VAL A 147 4.81 9.24 17.72
CA VAL A 147 4.76 10.48 16.92
C VAL A 147 4.80 11.68 17.86
N PRO A 148 5.76 12.60 17.74
CA PRO A 148 5.74 13.85 18.49
C PRO A 148 4.56 14.73 18.06
N LEU A 149 3.62 15.03 18.96
CA LEU A 149 2.52 15.97 18.68
C LEU A 149 2.98 17.41 18.78
N THR A 150 3.95 17.66 19.68
CA THR A 150 4.62 18.95 19.86
C THR A 150 6.13 18.72 19.96
N ILE A 151 6.90 19.61 19.34
CA ILE A 151 8.36 19.59 19.28
C ILE A 151 8.93 20.97 19.63
N PRO A 152 10.18 21.05 20.14
CA PRO A 152 10.76 22.32 20.63
C PRO A 152 10.95 23.39 19.55
N THR A 153 11.23 22.99 18.30
CA THR A 153 11.45 23.96 17.21
C THR A 153 10.15 24.57 16.72
N LYS A 154 10.20 25.86 16.37
CA LYS A 154 9.05 26.57 15.79
C LYS A 154 9.09 26.64 14.27
N GLU A 155 10.13 26.08 13.65
CA GLU A 155 10.25 26.01 12.20
C GLU A 155 9.18 25.08 11.60
N SER A 156 8.75 25.42 10.38
CA SER A 156 7.82 24.57 9.63
C SER A 156 8.59 23.62 8.72
N PHE A 157 8.25 22.33 8.76
CA PHE A 157 8.88 21.30 7.94
C PHE A 157 8.00 20.06 7.80
N GLU A 158 8.38 19.18 6.89
CA GLU A 158 7.78 17.86 6.74
C GLU A 158 8.78 16.78 7.17
N VAL A 159 8.27 15.73 7.80
CA VAL A 159 9.02 14.50 8.09
C VAL A 159 8.40 13.36 7.31
N ARG A 160 9.22 12.68 6.50
CA ARG A 160 8.83 11.46 5.81
C ARG A 160 9.29 10.26 6.60
N GLY A 161 8.45 9.26 6.69
CA GLY A 161 8.73 8.04 7.43
C GLY A 161 7.78 6.93 7.07
N GLU A 162 7.94 5.81 7.76
CA GLU A 162 7.10 4.63 7.55
C GLU A 162 6.25 4.37 8.79
N GLY A 163 4.94 4.26 8.59
CA GLY A 163 4.00 3.79 9.61
C GLY A 163 4.01 2.26 9.62
N VAL A 164 4.40 1.67 10.74
CA VAL A 164 4.64 0.23 10.87
C VAL A 164 4.03 -0.34 12.14
N ILE A 165 4.01 -1.66 12.22
CA ILE A 165 3.70 -2.42 13.42
C ILE A 165 4.81 -3.47 13.63
N SER A 166 5.27 -3.65 14.88
CA SER A 166 6.26 -4.69 15.17
C SER A 166 5.68 -6.09 14.99
N TRP A 167 6.54 -7.10 14.72
CA TRP A 167 6.13 -8.50 14.61
C TRP A 167 5.42 -8.99 15.87
N GLU A 168 5.91 -8.62 17.06
CA GLU A 168 5.27 -8.97 18.33
C GLU A 168 3.84 -8.42 18.42
N SER A 169 3.67 -7.11 18.17
CA SER A 169 2.35 -6.46 18.20
C SER A 169 1.41 -7.02 17.13
N PHE A 170 1.94 -7.33 15.95
CA PHE A 170 1.19 -7.96 14.86
C PHE A 170 0.62 -9.32 15.29
N HIS A 171 1.47 -10.22 15.81
CA HIS A 171 1.01 -11.56 16.23
C HIS A 171 -0.03 -11.48 17.34
N ARG A 172 0.19 -10.63 18.34
CA ARG A 172 -0.76 -10.44 19.45
C ARG A 172 -2.12 -9.94 18.97
N ILE A 173 -2.14 -8.91 18.12
CA ILE A 173 -3.39 -8.32 17.62
C ILE A 173 -4.07 -9.28 16.66
N ASN A 174 -3.31 -9.90 15.76
CA ASN A 174 -3.84 -10.79 14.73
C ASN A 174 -4.52 -12.03 15.31
N ALA A 175 -4.01 -12.53 16.44
CA ALA A 175 -4.61 -13.66 17.17
C ALA A 175 -6.03 -13.38 17.71
N SER A 176 -6.42 -12.11 17.86
CA SER A 176 -7.73 -11.68 18.35
C SER A 176 -8.71 -11.26 17.25
N LEU A 177 -8.30 -11.33 15.97
CA LEU A 177 -9.15 -10.95 14.84
C LEU A 177 -9.90 -12.15 14.26
N GLU A 178 -11.16 -11.95 13.90
CA GLU A 178 -11.96 -12.95 13.17
C GLU A 178 -11.36 -13.23 11.77
N GLU A 179 -10.88 -12.18 11.10
CA GLU A 179 -10.17 -12.26 9.82
C GLU A 179 -8.73 -11.78 10.01
N PRO A 180 -7.76 -12.69 10.26
CA PRO A 180 -6.36 -12.34 10.44
C PRO A 180 -5.74 -11.75 9.17
N TYR A 181 -4.89 -10.73 9.34
CA TYR A 181 -4.07 -10.20 8.26
C TYR A 181 -2.91 -11.15 7.96
N THR A 182 -2.51 -11.22 6.70
CA THR A 182 -1.40 -12.09 6.27
C THR A 182 -0.03 -11.50 6.54
N HIS A 183 0.08 -10.16 6.65
CA HIS A 183 1.36 -9.47 6.83
C HIS A 183 1.19 -8.17 7.66
N PRO A 184 2.19 -7.78 8.49
CA PRO A 184 2.16 -6.55 9.28
C PRO A 184 1.89 -5.29 8.46
N ARG A 185 2.47 -5.17 7.25
CA ARG A 185 2.22 -4.05 6.32
C ARG A 185 0.72 -3.86 6.03
N ASN A 186 -0.01 -4.95 5.79
CA ASN A 186 -1.44 -4.89 5.49
C ASN A 186 -2.24 -4.41 6.69
N LEU A 187 -1.90 -4.89 7.88
CA LEU A 187 -2.49 -4.44 9.14
C LEU A 187 -2.18 -2.95 9.40
N ALA A 188 -0.93 -2.52 9.21
CA ALA A 188 -0.52 -1.13 9.39
C ALA A 188 -1.25 -0.19 8.42
N SER A 189 -1.26 -0.52 7.12
CA SER A 189 -1.93 0.26 6.08
C SER A 189 -3.45 0.33 6.29
N GLY A 190 -4.09 -0.79 6.60
CA GLY A 190 -5.53 -0.85 6.87
C GLY A 190 -5.92 -0.09 8.14
N SER A 191 -5.10 -0.16 9.19
CA SER A 191 -5.34 0.52 10.45
C SER A 191 -5.15 2.04 10.35
N THR A 192 -4.13 2.50 9.64
CA THR A 192 -3.88 3.93 9.42
C THR A 192 -5.02 4.62 8.67
N ARG A 193 -5.71 3.90 7.80
CA ARG A 193 -6.84 4.41 7.00
C ARG A 193 -8.21 4.21 7.65
N LYS A 194 -8.27 3.75 8.91
CA LYS A 194 -9.55 3.65 9.62
C LYS A 194 -10.15 5.02 9.83
N LEU A 195 -11.47 5.11 9.69
CA LEU A 195 -12.22 6.35 9.95
C LEU A 195 -12.38 6.62 11.45
N ASP A 196 -12.30 5.60 12.27
CA ASP A 196 -12.37 5.65 13.73
C ASP A 196 -10.95 5.60 14.33
N ALA A 197 -10.52 6.71 14.91
CA ALA A 197 -9.23 6.83 15.60
C ALA A 197 -9.13 5.92 16.83
N GLY A 198 -10.22 5.68 17.55
CA GLY A 198 -10.27 4.78 18.71
C GLY A 198 -10.00 3.32 18.31
N GLU A 199 -10.51 2.87 17.15
CA GLU A 199 -10.17 1.56 16.63
C GLU A 199 -8.71 1.48 16.13
N ALA A 200 -8.17 2.56 15.56
CA ALA A 200 -6.77 2.62 15.13
C ALA A 200 -5.81 2.56 16.33
N SER A 201 -6.11 3.23 17.43
CA SER A 201 -5.27 3.27 18.65
C SER A 201 -4.99 1.88 19.25
N LYS A 202 -5.98 0.96 19.14
CA LYS A 202 -5.85 -0.42 19.62
C LYS A 202 -4.78 -1.23 18.86
N ARG A 203 -4.34 -0.72 17.69
CA ARG A 203 -3.39 -1.41 16.80
C ARG A 203 -1.92 -1.12 17.13
N ARG A 204 -1.64 -0.15 18.03
CA ARG A 204 -0.28 0.17 18.51
C ARG A 204 0.72 0.46 17.39
N LEU A 205 0.31 1.25 16.39
CA LEU A 205 1.16 1.65 15.27
C LEU A 205 2.27 2.58 15.72
N GLU A 206 3.37 2.54 14.98
CA GLU A 206 4.55 3.39 15.20
C GLU A 206 4.99 4.06 13.91
N PHE A 207 5.66 5.19 14.02
CA PHE A 207 6.22 5.94 12.89
C PHE A 207 7.74 5.97 12.99
N TRP A 208 8.43 5.57 11.92
CA TRP A 208 9.88 5.59 11.84
C TRP A 208 10.32 6.56 10.75
N ALA A 209 10.91 7.69 11.19
CA ALA A 209 11.35 8.76 10.31
C ALA A 209 12.61 8.36 9.52
N PHE A 210 12.66 8.75 8.24
CA PHE A 210 13.84 8.55 7.41
C PHE A 210 14.28 9.81 6.65
N GLU A 211 13.44 10.84 6.49
CA GLU A 211 13.76 12.04 5.75
C GLU A 211 13.12 13.30 6.36
N LEU A 212 13.90 14.37 6.41
CA LEU A 212 13.44 15.74 6.69
C LEU A 212 13.31 16.50 5.37
N VAL A 213 12.18 17.15 5.15
CA VAL A 213 11.93 18.02 4.00
C VAL A 213 11.58 19.41 4.52
N SER A 214 12.40 20.40 4.20
CA SER A 214 12.20 21.80 4.58
C SER A 214 12.81 22.71 3.53
N ASP A 215 12.29 23.93 3.43
CA ASP A 215 12.87 24.99 2.62
C ASP A 215 13.78 25.91 3.46
N HIS A 216 13.75 25.75 4.80
CA HIS A 216 14.48 26.61 5.74
C HIS A 216 15.50 25.85 6.58
N LEU A 217 15.28 24.56 6.82
CA LEU A 217 16.19 23.67 7.54
C LEU A 217 16.89 22.78 6.51
N GLU A 218 18.07 23.15 6.07
CA GLU A 218 18.87 22.36 5.14
C GLU A 218 20.12 21.82 5.83
N PRO A 219 20.03 20.65 6.49
CA PRO A 219 21.21 19.96 6.98
C PRO A 219 22.14 19.65 5.80
N GLU A 220 23.45 19.87 5.98
CA GLU A 220 24.40 19.59 4.90
C GLU A 220 24.62 18.09 4.69
N SER A 221 24.33 17.29 5.72
CA SER A 221 24.58 15.87 5.71
C SER A 221 23.37 15.05 6.16
N LYS A 222 23.29 13.81 5.66
CA LYS A 222 22.24 12.86 6.05
C LYS A 222 22.32 12.51 7.53
N LEU A 223 23.53 12.36 8.07
CA LEU A 223 23.74 12.09 9.49
C LEU A 223 23.22 13.24 10.36
N ALA A 224 23.53 14.48 9.99
CA ALA A 224 22.99 15.67 10.68
C ALA A 224 21.46 15.73 10.61
N GLN A 225 20.87 15.32 9.50
CA GLN A 225 19.42 15.22 9.33
C GLN A 225 18.81 14.19 10.31
N GLN A 226 19.41 13.00 10.42
CA GLN A 226 18.94 11.96 11.35
C GLN A 226 19.08 12.43 12.81
N GLN A 227 20.20 13.06 13.15
CA GLN A 227 20.40 13.61 14.50
C GLN A 227 19.41 14.73 14.86
N PHE A 228 19.06 15.59 13.88
CA PHE A 228 18.03 16.60 14.09
C PHE A 228 16.66 15.96 14.37
N LEU A 229 16.27 14.96 13.60
CA LEU A 229 15.01 14.22 13.83
C LEU A 229 15.00 13.54 15.20
N GLN A 230 16.07 12.88 15.61
CA GLN A 230 16.19 12.26 16.93
C GLN A 230 16.05 13.28 18.06
N ARG A 231 16.75 14.44 17.97
CA ARG A 231 16.64 15.52 18.95
C ARG A 231 15.25 16.15 19.00
N SER A 232 14.52 16.09 17.89
CA SER A 232 13.12 16.54 17.79
C SER A 232 12.11 15.50 18.28
N GLY A 233 12.57 14.38 18.86
CA GLY A 233 11.71 13.35 19.47
C GLY A 233 11.26 12.23 18.52
N PHE A 234 11.66 12.24 17.26
CA PHE A 234 11.31 11.16 16.34
C PHE A 234 12.14 9.90 16.57
N SER A 235 11.49 8.74 16.42
CA SER A 235 12.19 7.49 16.17
C SER A 235 12.69 7.52 14.74
N VAL A 236 14.00 7.42 14.52
CA VAL A 236 14.58 7.34 13.18
C VAL A 236 14.89 5.90 12.83
N VAL A 237 14.76 5.54 11.55
CA VAL A 237 15.13 4.20 11.07
C VAL A 237 16.60 3.94 11.43
N PRO A 238 16.92 2.82 12.10
CA PRO A 238 18.30 2.49 12.46
C PRO A 238 19.20 2.46 11.22
N TYR A 239 20.40 2.98 11.37
CA TYR A 239 21.34 3.13 10.27
C TYR A 239 22.76 2.75 10.68
N ILE A 240 23.57 2.36 9.69
CA ILE A 240 25.02 2.22 9.80
C ILE A 240 25.66 3.25 8.87
N PHE A 241 26.57 4.03 9.42
CA PHE A 241 27.34 5.02 8.68
C PHE A 241 28.66 4.42 8.21
N LEU A 242 28.97 4.56 6.93
CA LEU A 242 30.26 4.25 6.33
C LEU A 242 30.87 5.56 5.84
N ASP A 243 32.04 5.93 6.37
CA ASP A 243 32.74 7.16 6.00
C ASP A 243 33.38 7.05 4.60
N ALA A 244 33.91 8.15 4.10
CA ALA A 244 34.62 8.16 2.83
C ALA A 244 35.90 7.30 2.93
N GLY A 245 36.14 6.48 1.90
CA GLY A 245 37.28 5.56 1.84
C GLY A 245 36.99 4.14 2.31
N HIS A 246 35.75 3.82 2.72
CA HIS A 246 35.33 2.44 2.95
C HIS A 246 35.58 1.57 1.70
N SER A 247 35.89 0.30 1.92
CA SER A 247 36.10 -0.69 0.86
C SER A 247 34.76 -1.35 0.46
N GLY A 248 34.77 -2.05 -0.69
CA GLY A 248 33.63 -2.89 -1.06
C GLY A 248 33.37 -4.03 -0.05
N GLN A 249 34.42 -4.48 0.67
CA GLN A 249 34.26 -5.49 1.72
C GLN A 249 33.49 -4.95 2.92
N ASP A 250 33.74 -3.69 3.33
CA ASP A 250 33.01 -3.07 4.45
C ASP A 250 31.52 -2.99 4.15
N ILE A 251 31.14 -2.74 2.88
CA ILE A 251 29.73 -2.78 2.45
C ILE A 251 29.16 -4.20 2.56
N ARG A 252 29.90 -5.24 2.10
CA ARG A 252 29.44 -6.63 2.21
C ARG A 252 29.26 -7.05 3.65
N ASP A 253 30.21 -6.71 4.53
CA ASP A 253 30.15 -7.04 5.94
C ASP A 253 28.99 -6.32 6.64
N THR A 254 28.76 -5.06 6.28
CA THR A 254 27.61 -4.28 6.78
C THR A 254 26.28 -4.90 6.36
N VAL A 255 26.13 -5.28 5.09
CA VAL A 255 24.92 -5.95 4.60
C VAL A 255 24.72 -7.30 5.30
N ALA A 256 25.80 -8.04 5.55
CA ALA A 256 25.73 -9.36 6.19
C ALA A 256 25.28 -9.30 7.67
N VAL A 257 25.59 -8.23 8.40
CA VAL A 257 25.12 -8.07 9.80
C VAL A 257 23.69 -7.52 9.89
N MET A 258 23.15 -6.96 8.80
CA MET A 258 21.78 -6.48 8.75
C MET A 258 20.86 -7.61 8.24
N GLU A 259 20.56 -8.60 9.09
CA GLU A 259 19.67 -9.71 8.75
C GLU A 259 18.22 -9.42 9.16
N PRO A 260 17.24 -9.57 8.23
CA PRO A 260 15.83 -9.24 8.48
C PRO A 260 15.19 -10.01 9.63
N LYS A 261 15.61 -11.27 9.84
CA LYS A 261 15.04 -12.16 10.89
C LYS A 261 15.29 -11.67 12.31
N ASP A 262 16.35 -10.87 12.51
CA ASP A 262 16.75 -10.35 13.81
C ASP A 262 16.16 -8.95 14.09
N PHE A 263 15.42 -8.40 13.13
CA PHE A 263 14.82 -7.07 13.27
C PHE A 263 13.35 -7.14 13.68
N ALA A 264 12.99 -6.33 14.67
CA ALA A 264 11.67 -6.38 15.31
C ALA A 264 10.50 -5.92 14.41
N TYR A 265 10.80 -5.30 13.27
CA TYR A 265 9.82 -4.74 12.35
C TYR A 265 9.93 -5.36 10.96
N PRO A 266 8.85 -5.36 10.16
CA PRO A 266 8.89 -5.82 8.79
C PRO A 266 9.78 -4.92 7.92
N VAL A 267 10.67 -5.55 7.16
CA VAL A 267 11.60 -4.88 6.22
C VAL A 267 11.67 -5.67 4.92
N ASP A 268 11.81 -4.98 3.79
CA ASP A 268 11.89 -5.60 2.46
C ASP A 268 13.24 -5.36 1.75
N GLY A 269 14.25 -4.90 2.50
CA GLY A 269 15.58 -4.61 1.99
C GLY A 269 16.34 -3.59 2.82
N LEU A 270 17.35 -2.99 2.20
CA LEU A 270 18.15 -1.91 2.74
C LEU A 270 18.09 -0.70 1.80
N ILE A 271 18.26 0.49 2.34
CA ILE A 271 18.46 1.73 1.57
C ILE A 271 19.88 2.21 1.82
N MET A 272 20.64 2.43 0.74
CA MET A 272 21.90 3.16 0.78
C MET A 272 21.68 4.56 0.23
N GLU A 273 22.11 5.57 0.97
CA GLU A 273 21.97 6.98 0.60
C GLU A 273 23.30 7.71 0.84
N TYR A 274 23.65 8.65 -0.05
CA TYR A 274 24.83 9.49 0.14
C TYR A 274 24.70 10.36 1.39
N GLU A 275 25.81 10.44 2.14
CA GLU A 275 25.92 11.31 3.32
C GLU A 275 25.85 12.80 2.93
N ASP A 276 26.55 13.20 1.86
CA ASP A 276 26.51 14.56 1.33
C ASP A 276 25.19 14.78 0.56
N LEU A 277 24.26 15.49 1.21
CA LEU A 277 22.96 15.81 0.62
C LEU A 277 23.05 16.77 -0.57
N ARG A 278 24.07 17.62 -0.65
CA ARG A 278 24.28 18.52 -1.80
C ARG A 278 24.69 17.71 -3.02
N TYR A 279 25.66 16.81 -2.84
CA TYR A 279 26.03 15.87 -3.88
C TYR A 279 24.84 15.02 -4.33
N GLY A 280 24.10 14.43 -3.39
CA GLY A 280 22.91 13.66 -3.69
C GLY A 280 21.87 14.43 -4.51
N LYS A 281 21.57 15.68 -4.13
CA LYS A 281 20.66 16.58 -4.89
C LYS A 281 21.20 16.88 -6.31
N SER A 282 22.51 16.99 -6.49
CA SER A 282 23.12 17.28 -7.79
C SER A 282 22.95 16.18 -8.83
N LEU A 283 22.71 14.93 -8.38
CA LEU A 283 22.48 13.78 -9.25
C LEU A 283 21.08 13.78 -9.89
N GLY A 284 20.18 14.64 -9.39
CA GLY A 284 18.82 14.74 -9.90
C GLY A 284 17.97 13.49 -9.66
N ALA A 285 16.91 13.38 -10.46
CA ALA A 285 15.96 12.27 -10.39
C ALA A 285 15.51 11.86 -11.80
N THR A 286 15.09 10.63 -11.94
CA THR A 286 14.35 10.16 -13.12
C THR A 286 12.86 10.47 -12.94
N GLY A 287 12.02 10.15 -13.92
CA GLY A 287 10.56 10.26 -13.77
C GLY A 287 9.97 9.38 -12.65
N HIS A 288 10.74 8.42 -12.11
CA HIS A 288 10.25 7.41 -11.16
C HIS A 288 11.05 7.31 -9.86
N HIS A 289 12.35 7.66 -9.86
CA HIS A 289 13.21 7.53 -8.68
C HIS A 289 14.28 8.61 -8.60
N GLU A 290 14.73 8.88 -7.36
CA GLU A 290 15.82 9.77 -7.05
C GLU A 290 17.17 9.04 -7.21
N ASN A 291 18.18 9.73 -7.78
CA ASN A 291 19.50 9.14 -8.00
C ASN A 291 20.42 9.21 -6.77
N ARG A 292 20.00 9.90 -5.69
CA ARG A 292 20.77 10.04 -4.45
C ARG A 292 20.73 8.81 -3.54
N LEU A 293 19.86 7.86 -3.83
CA LEU A 293 19.67 6.66 -3.01
C LEU A 293 19.34 5.43 -3.87
N ILE A 294 19.71 4.26 -3.37
CA ILE A 294 19.45 2.97 -3.99
C ILE A 294 18.95 1.97 -2.95
N ALA A 295 17.99 1.15 -3.33
CA ALA A 295 17.43 0.09 -2.50
C ALA A 295 17.99 -1.28 -2.89
N LEU A 296 18.67 -1.95 -1.97
CA LEU A 296 18.94 -3.39 -2.06
C LEU A 296 17.70 -4.13 -1.57
N LYS A 297 17.10 -4.94 -2.43
CA LYS A 297 16.03 -5.86 -2.04
C LYS A 297 16.60 -7.25 -1.82
N TRP A 298 16.10 -7.93 -0.80
CA TRP A 298 16.41 -9.34 -0.59
C TRP A 298 15.96 -10.17 -1.79
N GLU A 299 16.64 -11.28 -2.02
CA GLU A 299 16.15 -12.27 -2.98
C GLU A 299 14.79 -12.81 -2.50
N ASP A 300 13.87 -12.95 -3.45
CA ASP A 300 12.58 -13.55 -3.14
C ASP A 300 12.79 -15.02 -2.79
N GLU A 301 12.16 -15.48 -1.71
CA GLU A 301 12.19 -16.90 -1.37
C GLU A 301 11.40 -17.68 -2.41
N LEU A 302 12.01 -18.74 -2.94
CA LEU A 302 11.43 -19.57 -3.99
C LEU A 302 10.85 -20.87 -3.39
N TYR A 303 9.62 -21.17 -3.75
CA TYR A 303 8.88 -22.32 -3.25
C TYR A 303 8.65 -23.32 -4.38
N ASP A 304 9.00 -24.58 -4.15
CA ASP A 304 8.79 -25.66 -5.12
C ASP A 304 7.33 -26.09 -5.14
N THR A 305 6.78 -26.29 -6.34
CA THR A 305 5.43 -26.81 -6.56
C THR A 305 5.33 -27.48 -7.94
N HIS A 306 4.13 -27.96 -8.33
CA HIS A 306 3.92 -28.63 -9.61
C HIS A 306 2.88 -27.92 -10.45
N PHE A 307 3.20 -27.67 -11.72
CA PHE A 307 2.26 -27.07 -12.68
C PHE A 307 1.07 -28.00 -12.95
N ARG A 308 -0.15 -27.43 -12.98
CA ARG A 308 -1.41 -28.20 -13.16
C ARG A 308 -2.20 -27.76 -14.37
N GLY A 309 -1.89 -26.62 -14.98
CA GLY A 309 -2.57 -26.13 -16.17
C GLY A 309 -2.69 -24.62 -16.20
N VAL A 310 -3.61 -24.13 -17.01
CA VAL A 310 -3.91 -22.69 -17.09
C VAL A 310 -5.42 -22.44 -16.96
N GLU A 311 -5.73 -21.27 -16.42
CA GLU A 311 -7.05 -20.65 -16.48
C GLU A 311 -6.97 -19.46 -17.44
N LEU A 312 -7.90 -19.42 -18.40
CA LEU A 312 -8.04 -18.31 -19.34
C LEU A 312 -9.22 -17.43 -18.94
N ALA A 313 -9.07 -16.12 -19.04
CA ALA A 313 -10.18 -15.18 -18.80
C ALA A 313 -10.19 -14.06 -19.84
N THR A 314 -11.36 -13.82 -20.44
CA THR A 314 -11.52 -12.78 -21.48
C THR A 314 -11.82 -11.43 -20.83
N THR A 315 -10.98 -10.43 -21.10
CA THR A 315 -11.17 -9.05 -20.63
C THR A 315 -12.17 -8.26 -21.49
N ARG A 316 -12.56 -7.09 -21.03
CA ARG A 316 -13.47 -6.17 -21.77
C ARG A 316 -13.00 -5.79 -23.17
N THR A 317 -11.68 -5.75 -23.40
CA THR A 317 -11.09 -5.43 -24.71
C THR A 317 -10.94 -6.66 -25.60
N GLY A 318 -11.32 -7.84 -25.11
CA GLY A 318 -11.16 -9.12 -25.78
C GLY A 318 -9.77 -9.74 -25.60
N MET A 319 -8.82 -9.08 -24.95
CA MET A 319 -7.57 -9.71 -24.55
C MET A 319 -7.88 -10.87 -23.60
N VAL A 320 -7.21 -12.00 -23.79
CA VAL A 320 -7.37 -13.18 -22.93
C VAL A 320 -6.15 -13.29 -22.02
N SER A 321 -6.38 -13.17 -20.72
CA SER A 321 -5.34 -13.37 -19.71
C SER A 321 -5.07 -14.85 -19.50
N ILE A 322 -3.79 -15.17 -19.26
CA ILE A 322 -3.30 -16.52 -19.00
C ILE A 322 -2.87 -16.56 -17.52
N THR A 323 -3.48 -17.43 -16.73
CA THR A 323 -3.13 -17.65 -15.33
C THR A 323 -2.67 -19.09 -15.15
N GLY A 324 -1.41 -19.29 -14.76
CA GLY A 324 -0.87 -20.61 -14.43
C GLY A 324 -1.47 -21.12 -13.12
N LEU A 325 -1.89 -22.39 -13.13
CA LEU A 325 -2.39 -23.12 -11.98
C LEU A 325 -1.34 -24.13 -11.51
N PHE A 326 -1.16 -24.26 -10.21
CA PHE A 326 -0.21 -25.19 -9.60
C PHE A 326 -0.70 -25.71 -8.26
N ASP A 327 -0.06 -26.74 -7.73
CA ASP A 327 -0.40 -27.25 -6.40
C ASP A 327 -0.27 -26.13 -5.38
N PRO A 328 -1.29 -25.91 -4.53
CA PRO A 328 -1.25 -24.83 -3.56
C PRO A 328 -0.06 -24.95 -2.61
N VAL A 329 0.71 -23.89 -2.48
CA VAL A 329 1.85 -23.76 -1.58
C VAL A 329 1.64 -22.60 -0.61
N ASN A 330 2.03 -22.77 0.65
CA ASN A 330 1.96 -21.70 1.64
C ASN A 330 3.16 -20.78 1.47
N ILE A 331 2.90 -19.53 1.10
CA ILE A 331 3.90 -18.48 0.97
C ILE A 331 3.51 -17.35 1.95
N ASP A 332 4.34 -17.11 2.96
CA ASP A 332 4.13 -16.09 4.01
C ASP A 332 2.71 -16.18 4.62
N GLY A 333 2.29 -17.37 5.02
CA GLY A 333 0.99 -17.59 5.66
C GLY A 333 -0.22 -17.56 4.72
N THR A 334 -0.02 -17.40 3.41
CA THR A 334 -1.09 -17.41 2.40
C THR A 334 -0.96 -18.60 1.48
N LEU A 335 -2.05 -19.35 1.31
CA LEU A 335 -2.10 -20.46 0.35
C LEU A 335 -2.24 -19.91 -1.08
N VAL A 336 -1.23 -20.15 -1.91
CA VAL A 336 -1.15 -19.67 -3.29
C VAL A 336 -1.15 -20.85 -4.24
N GLY A 337 -2.08 -20.88 -5.21
CA GLY A 337 -2.20 -21.96 -6.20
C GLY A 337 -2.30 -21.43 -7.64
N ARG A 338 -2.10 -20.12 -7.86
CA ARG A 338 -2.21 -19.48 -9.17
C ARG A 338 -1.27 -18.28 -9.31
N ALA A 339 -0.74 -18.07 -10.52
CA ALA A 339 0.07 -16.91 -10.86
C ALA A 339 -0.22 -16.42 -12.28
N TYR A 340 -0.23 -15.09 -12.48
CA TYR A 340 -0.48 -14.48 -13.78
C TYR A 340 0.74 -14.61 -14.69
N LEU A 341 0.55 -15.09 -15.95
CA LEU A 341 1.61 -15.35 -16.93
C LEU A 341 1.77 -14.24 -17.97
N HIS A 342 1.30 -13.04 -17.69
CA HIS A 342 1.46 -11.81 -18.47
C HIS A 342 1.08 -11.89 -19.95
N ASN A 343 1.71 -12.75 -20.74
CA ASN A 343 1.53 -12.86 -22.19
C ASN A 343 1.94 -14.25 -22.71
N LEU A 344 1.72 -14.48 -24.01
CA LEU A 344 2.02 -15.76 -24.64
C LEU A 344 3.53 -16.04 -24.73
N ASP A 345 4.38 -15.01 -24.85
CA ASP A 345 5.82 -15.20 -24.91
C ASP A 345 6.37 -15.75 -23.60
N VAL A 346 5.89 -15.23 -22.47
CA VAL A 346 6.22 -15.72 -21.11
C VAL A 346 5.71 -17.15 -20.93
N PHE A 347 4.51 -17.48 -21.41
CA PHE A 347 4.00 -18.84 -21.33
C PHE A 347 4.89 -19.83 -22.11
N ASP A 348 5.27 -19.48 -23.36
CA ASP A 348 6.11 -20.31 -24.20
C ASP A 348 7.53 -20.49 -23.66
N GLU A 349 8.09 -19.45 -23.00
CA GLU A 349 9.42 -19.50 -22.37
C GLU A 349 9.51 -20.58 -21.29
N PHE A 350 8.46 -20.76 -20.51
CA PHE A 350 8.41 -21.77 -19.45
C PHE A 350 8.31 -23.22 -19.95
N GLN A 351 7.87 -23.45 -21.18
CA GLN A 351 7.77 -24.80 -21.77
C GLN A 351 7.03 -25.81 -20.89
N PHE A 352 5.86 -25.43 -20.40
CA PHE A 352 5.12 -26.21 -19.41
C PHE A 352 4.65 -27.58 -19.87
N GLY A 353 4.57 -28.53 -18.93
CA GLY A 353 3.81 -29.76 -18.99
C GLY A 353 3.14 -30.04 -17.64
N ILE A 354 2.03 -30.77 -17.67
CA ILE A 354 1.33 -31.14 -16.42
C ILE A 354 2.26 -31.96 -15.53
N GLY A 355 2.44 -31.51 -14.28
CA GLY A 355 3.31 -32.15 -13.32
C GLY A 355 4.76 -31.67 -13.33
N ASP A 356 5.13 -30.75 -14.23
CA ASP A 356 6.44 -30.13 -14.21
C ASP A 356 6.71 -29.46 -12.85
N LYS A 357 7.92 -29.62 -12.33
CA LYS A 357 8.37 -28.93 -11.11
C LYS A 357 8.68 -27.49 -11.43
N ILE A 358 7.94 -26.58 -10.83
CA ILE A 358 8.12 -25.15 -10.98
C ILE A 358 8.47 -24.51 -9.65
N ARG A 359 9.13 -23.36 -9.68
CA ARG A 359 9.33 -22.53 -8.49
C ARG A 359 8.49 -21.27 -8.60
N VAL A 360 7.88 -20.91 -7.47
CA VAL A 360 6.98 -19.76 -7.36
C VAL A 360 7.41 -18.86 -6.20
N TYR A 361 7.05 -17.59 -6.27
CA TYR A 361 7.34 -16.59 -5.23
C TYR A 361 6.26 -15.51 -5.23
N LYS A 362 6.28 -14.64 -4.22
CA LYS A 362 5.47 -13.42 -4.21
C LYS A 362 6.31 -12.18 -4.53
N ALA A 363 6.20 -11.67 -5.74
CA ALA A 363 6.81 -10.38 -6.08
C ALA A 363 6.28 -9.27 -5.17
N ASN A 364 7.20 -8.51 -4.57
CA ASN A 364 6.88 -7.47 -3.58
C ASN A 364 6.00 -7.99 -2.41
N MET A 365 6.16 -9.25 -2.01
CA MET A 365 5.44 -9.93 -0.92
C MET A 365 3.91 -10.02 -1.13
N ILE A 366 3.40 -9.70 -2.31
CA ILE A 366 1.96 -9.61 -2.59
C ILE A 366 1.56 -10.43 -3.82
N ILE A 367 2.25 -10.28 -4.95
CA ILE A 367 1.81 -10.79 -6.26
C ILE A 367 2.49 -12.12 -6.57
N PRO A 368 1.74 -13.25 -6.64
CA PRO A 368 2.30 -14.53 -7.04
C PRO A 368 2.88 -14.50 -8.46
N GLN A 369 4.06 -15.07 -8.61
CA GLN A 369 4.79 -15.20 -9.87
C GLN A 369 5.38 -16.61 -9.97
N ILE A 370 5.53 -17.13 -11.20
CA ILE A 370 6.36 -18.29 -11.48
C ILE A 370 7.77 -17.79 -11.78
N ALA A 371 8.75 -18.29 -11.05
CA ALA A 371 10.16 -17.92 -11.22
C ALA A 371 10.80 -18.69 -12.36
N ASP A 372 10.64 -20.00 -12.37
CA ASP A 372 11.15 -20.89 -13.41
C ASP A 372 10.41 -22.24 -13.47
N ASN A 373 10.65 -22.98 -14.54
CA ASN A 373 10.28 -24.36 -14.69
C ASN A 373 11.56 -25.22 -14.61
N ARG A 374 11.65 -26.06 -13.58
CA ARG A 374 12.82 -26.90 -13.28
C ARG A 374 12.90 -28.17 -14.15
N THR A 375 11.76 -28.62 -14.68
CA THR A 375 11.63 -29.84 -15.49
C THR A 375 10.80 -29.59 -16.75
N PRO A 376 11.23 -28.64 -17.62
CA PRO A 376 10.43 -28.24 -18.77
C PRO A 376 10.20 -29.41 -19.73
N SER A 377 8.95 -29.87 -19.83
CA SER A 377 8.58 -30.99 -20.69
C SER A 377 7.98 -30.56 -22.02
N ASN A 378 7.50 -29.30 -22.11
CA ASN A 378 6.88 -28.71 -23.30
C ASN A 378 5.71 -29.54 -23.86
N THR A 379 4.94 -30.19 -22.98
CA THR A 379 3.85 -31.09 -23.39
C THR A 379 2.47 -30.48 -23.21
N TYR A 380 2.37 -29.32 -22.55
CA TYR A 380 1.09 -28.66 -22.31
C TYR A 380 0.66 -27.81 -23.50
N ALA A 381 -0.43 -28.21 -24.16
CA ALA A 381 -1.02 -27.42 -25.23
C ALA A 381 -1.95 -26.35 -24.64
N LEU A 382 -1.64 -25.07 -24.88
CA LEU A 382 -2.50 -23.97 -24.45
C LEU A 382 -3.83 -24.02 -25.21
N PRO A 383 -4.99 -23.94 -24.54
CA PRO A 383 -6.29 -23.85 -25.22
C PRO A 383 -6.37 -22.60 -26.11
N MET A 384 -6.69 -22.78 -27.38
CA MET A 384 -6.79 -21.69 -28.35
C MET A 384 -8.23 -21.31 -28.68
N THR A 385 -9.15 -21.57 -27.73
CA THR A 385 -10.57 -21.19 -27.80
C THR A 385 -10.92 -20.24 -26.67
N CYS A 386 -11.86 -19.34 -26.92
CA CYS A 386 -12.33 -18.40 -25.90
C CYS A 386 -13.08 -19.16 -24.80
N PRO A 387 -12.74 -18.96 -23.51
CA PRO A 387 -13.40 -19.70 -22.43
C PRO A 387 -14.87 -19.32 -22.21
N CYS A 388 -15.36 -18.29 -22.90
CA CYS A 388 -16.74 -17.82 -22.74
C CYS A 388 -17.63 -18.08 -23.95
N CYS A 389 -17.10 -17.99 -25.17
CA CYS A 389 -17.91 -18.11 -26.39
C CYS A 389 -17.40 -19.19 -27.35
N ASP A 390 -16.41 -19.98 -26.94
CA ASP A 390 -15.78 -21.09 -27.68
C ASP A 390 -15.20 -20.75 -29.07
N GLU A 391 -15.26 -19.49 -29.48
CA GLU A 391 -14.66 -19.03 -30.73
C GLU A 391 -13.12 -19.10 -30.68
N PRO A 392 -12.46 -19.39 -31.82
CA PRO A 392 -11.02 -19.43 -31.91
C PRO A 392 -10.34 -18.12 -31.44
N LEU A 393 -9.30 -18.23 -30.62
CA LEU A 393 -8.50 -17.10 -30.23
C LEU A 393 -7.50 -16.69 -31.31
N THR A 394 -7.28 -15.39 -31.43
CA THR A 394 -6.30 -14.81 -32.35
C THR A 394 -5.11 -14.28 -31.60
N VAL A 395 -3.90 -14.58 -32.10
CA VAL A 395 -2.66 -14.00 -31.58
C VAL A 395 -2.42 -12.64 -32.21
N LYS A 396 -2.28 -11.59 -31.38
CA LYS A 396 -1.91 -10.24 -31.83
C LYS A 396 -0.60 -9.81 -31.17
N ARG A 397 0.19 -9.00 -31.87
CA ARG A 397 1.38 -8.35 -31.28
C ARG A 397 1.00 -6.96 -30.76
N THR A 398 1.46 -6.65 -29.56
CA THR A 398 1.36 -5.31 -28.98
C THR A 398 2.36 -4.37 -29.66
N SER A 399 2.26 -3.06 -29.41
CA SER A 399 3.25 -2.05 -29.87
C SER A 399 4.66 -2.35 -29.35
N GLY A 400 4.80 -3.02 -28.21
CA GLY A 400 6.08 -3.49 -27.65
C GLY A 400 6.56 -4.83 -28.20
N GLY A 401 5.86 -5.41 -29.21
CA GLY A 401 6.26 -6.65 -29.90
C GLY A 401 5.79 -7.94 -29.22
N THR A 402 5.26 -7.92 -28.00
CA THR A 402 4.82 -9.11 -27.25
C THR A 402 3.54 -9.71 -27.83
N ARG A 403 3.46 -11.04 -27.83
CA ARG A 403 2.28 -11.78 -28.33
C ARG A 403 1.22 -11.90 -27.24
N GLN A 404 -0.02 -11.57 -27.59
CA GLN A 404 -1.18 -11.66 -26.72
C GLN A 404 -2.32 -12.42 -27.38
N LEU A 405 -3.12 -13.14 -26.61
CA LEU A 405 -4.34 -13.81 -27.07
C LEU A 405 -5.53 -12.87 -27.05
N TYR A 406 -6.36 -12.95 -28.10
CA TYR A 406 -7.57 -12.14 -28.22
C TYR A 406 -8.77 -12.98 -28.68
N CYS A 407 -9.90 -12.81 -28.01
CA CYS A 407 -11.20 -13.16 -28.52
C CYS A 407 -11.68 -12.03 -29.43
N VAL A 408 -11.86 -12.31 -30.70
CA VAL A 408 -12.30 -11.31 -31.72
C VAL A 408 -13.82 -11.25 -31.88
N ASN A 409 -14.58 -12.19 -31.32
CA ASN A 409 -16.03 -12.21 -31.36
C ASN A 409 -16.63 -10.92 -30.75
N PRO A 410 -17.32 -10.05 -31.51
CA PRO A 410 -17.90 -8.81 -30.97
C PRO A 410 -19.05 -9.08 -29.98
N HIS A 411 -19.68 -10.23 -30.04
CA HIS A 411 -20.83 -10.63 -29.20
C HIS A 411 -20.43 -11.51 -28.01
N CYS A 412 -19.15 -11.64 -27.73
CA CYS A 412 -18.71 -12.42 -26.57
C CYS A 412 -19.27 -11.83 -25.25
N ALA A 413 -20.05 -12.63 -24.51
CA ALA A 413 -20.72 -12.21 -23.30
C ALA A 413 -19.72 -11.70 -22.23
N ALA A 414 -18.53 -12.32 -22.11
CA ALA A 414 -17.50 -11.86 -21.18
C ALA A 414 -17.06 -10.41 -21.45
N LYS A 415 -16.95 -9.99 -22.72
CA LYS A 415 -16.61 -8.60 -23.06
C LYS A 415 -17.68 -7.63 -22.57
N LEU A 416 -18.94 -8.01 -22.74
CA LEU A 416 -20.07 -7.18 -22.31
C LEU A 416 -20.11 -7.06 -20.79
N VAL A 417 -20.06 -8.19 -20.08
CA VAL A 417 -20.02 -8.22 -18.60
C VAL A 417 -18.87 -7.36 -18.06
N GLN A 418 -17.66 -7.54 -18.58
CA GLN A 418 -16.49 -6.79 -18.15
C GLN A 418 -16.56 -5.29 -18.50
N LYS A 419 -17.24 -4.94 -19.61
CA LYS A 419 -17.51 -3.54 -19.98
C LYS A 419 -18.43 -2.87 -18.95
N PHE A 420 -19.49 -3.57 -18.53
CA PHE A 420 -20.40 -3.10 -17.50
C PHE A 420 -19.74 -3.06 -16.11
N ALA A 421 -18.99 -4.10 -15.74
CA ALA A 421 -18.25 -4.12 -14.48
C ALA A 421 -17.29 -2.92 -14.38
N HIS A 422 -16.59 -2.61 -15.47
CA HIS A 422 -15.73 -1.43 -15.55
C HIS A 422 -16.51 -0.12 -15.37
N PHE A 423 -17.68 0.01 -15.99
CA PHE A 423 -18.53 1.19 -15.85
C PHE A 423 -18.98 1.38 -14.39
N CYS A 424 -19.37 0.30 -13.73
CA CYS A 424 -19.93 0.31 -12.37
C CYS A 424 -18.89 0.46 -11.25
N GLU A 425 -17.58 0.35 -11.54
CA GLU A 425 -16.52 0.41 -10.52
C GLU A 425 -16.60 1.64 -9.60
N LYS A 426 -16.17 1.46 -8.34
CA LYS A 426 -16.12 2.51 -7.30
C LYS A 426 -15.43 3.81 -7.77
N THR A 427 -14.40 3.67 -8.59
CA THR A 427 -13.62 4.81 -9.12
C THR A 427 -14.22 5.47 -10.35
N ARG A 428 -15.38 4.99 -10.83
CA ARG A 428 -16.14 5.46 -12.00
C ARG A 428 -17.56 5.83 -11.60
N MET A 429 -18.56 5.13 -12.11
CA MET A 429 -19.97 5.43 -11.77
C MET A 429 -20.35 5.01 -10.35
N ASN A 430 -19.54 4.18 -9.69
CA ASN A 430 -19.73 3.72 -8.31
C ASN A 430 -21.13 3.14 -8.04
N ILE A 431 -21.56 2.19 -8.88
CA ILE A 431 -22.84 1.51 -8.71
C ILE A 431 -22.61 0.25 -7.86
N GLU A 432 -22.84 0.37 -6.57
CA GLU A 432 -22.71 -0.75 -5.64
C GLU A 432 -23.79 -1.81 -5.88
N GLY A 433 -23.43 -3.09 -5.72
CA GLY A 433 -24.35 -4.22 -5.92
C GLY A 433 -24.31 -4.83 -7.33
N LEU A 434 -23.65 -4.20 -8.30
CA LEU A 434 -23.42 -4.76 -9.65
C LEU A 434 -22.07 -5.49 -9.71
N SER A 435 -21.98 -6.64 -9.06
CA SER A 435 -20.86 -7.58 -9.25
C SER A 435 -20.86 -8.18 -10.66
N ALA A 436 -19.73 -8.76 -11.10
CA ALA A 436 -19.68 -9.48 -12.39
C ALA A 436 -20.77 -10.56 -12.47
N THR A 437 -20.97 -11.34 -11.41
CA THR A 437 -22.02 -12.37 -11.35
C THR A 437 -23.43 -11.78 -11.44
N THR A 438 -23.66 -10.62 -10.82
CA THR A 438 -24.95 -9.91 -10.92
C THR A 438 -25.19 -9.44 -12.35
N LEU A 439 -24.17 -8.87 -12.99
CA LEU A 439 -24.23 -8.40 -14.38
C LEU A 439 -24.44 -9.56 -15.35
N GLU A 440 -23.79 -10.71 -15.14
CA GLU A 440 -24.01 -11.92 -15.94
C GLU A 440 -25.48 -12.35 -15.94
N LYS A 441 -26.13 -12.32 -14.77
CA LYS A 441 -27.56 -12.65 -14.66
C LYS A 441 -28.43 -11.64 -15.41
N LEU A 442 -28.21 -10.33 -15.19
CA LEU A 442 -28.98 -9.27 -15.85
C LEU A 442 -28.85 -9.30 -17.38
N ILE A 443 -27.64 -9.52 -17.87
CA ILE A 443 -27.33 -9.62 -19.29
C ILE A 443 -27.89 -10.95 -19.86
N GLY A 444 -27.74 -12.06 -19.13
CA GLY A 444 -28.23 -13.37 -19.55
C GLY A 444 -29.76 -13.44 -19.70
N HIS A 445 -30.49 -12.69 -18.88
CA HIS A 445 -31.95 -12.55 -19.02
C HIS A 445 -32.38 -11.53 -20.09
N GLY A 446 -31.42 -10.80 -20.67
CA GLY A 446 -31.72 -9.80 -21.73
C GLY A 446 -32.30 -8.49 -21.19
N TRP A 447 -32.14 -8.21 -19.88
CA TRP A 447 -32.61 -6.94 -19.27
C TRP A 447 -31.62 -5.79 -19.47
N VAL A 448 -30.35 -6.11 -19.79
CA VAL A 448 -29.28 -5.12 -19.96
C VAL A 448 -28.46 -5.40 -21.21
N HIS A 449 -28.49 -4.50 -22.18
CA HIS A 449 -27.75 -4.55 -23.44
C HIS A 449 -26.79 -3.35 -23.60
N ASN A 450 -27.12 -2.21 -22.99
CA ASN A 450 -26.35 -0.97 -23.02
C ASN A 450 -26.36 -0.28 -21.66
N PHE A 451 -25.51 0.71 -21.45
CA PHE A 451 -25.40 1.38 -20.13
C PHE A 451 -26.70 2.08 -19.68
N GLY A 452 -27.52 2.55 -20.64
CA GLY A 452 -28.81 3.18 -20.34
C GLY A 452 -29.79 2.21 -19.67
N ASP A 453 -29.77 0.94 -20.07
CA ASP A 453 -30.67 -0.08 -19.54
C ASP A 453 -30.47 -0.29 -18.02
N LEU A 454 -29.26 -0.03 -17.49
CA LEU A 454 -29.02 -0.06 -16.03
C LEU A 454 -29.91 0.93 -15.28
N TYR A 455 -30.21 2.07 -15.88
CA TYR A 455 -31.03 3.12 -15.31
C TYR A 455 -32.53 2.91 -15.52
N GLU A 456 -32.89 1.83 -16.18
CA GLU A 456 -34.28 1.43 -16.49
C GLU A 456 -34.66 0.07 -15.89
N LEU A 457 -33.81 -0.51 -15.00
CA LEU A 457 -34.02 -1.82 -14.39
C LEU A 457 -35.34 -1.93 -13.59
N GLU A 458 -35.92 -0.82 -13.16
CA GLU A 458 -37.23 -0.80 -12.50
C GLU A 458 -38.33 -1.43 -13.37
N ARG A 459 -38.21 -1.38 -14.71
CA ARG A 459 -39.15 -2.02 -15.65
C ARG A 459 -39.19 -3.55 -15.50
N HIS A 460 -38.13 -4.15 -14.98
CA HIS A 460 -37.97 -5.60 -14.80
C HIS A 460 -38.01 -6.02 -13.33
N ARG A 461 -38.45 -5.12 -12.43
CA ARG A 461 -38.45 -5.35 -10.96
C ARG A 461 -39.02 -6.70 -10.57
N GLU A 462 -40.26 -7.01 -11.05
CA GLU A 462 -40.95 -8.23 -10.65
C GLU A 462 -40.24 -9.52 -11.08
N GLU A 463 -39.52 -9.47 -12.20
CA GLU A 463 -38.73 -10.60 -12.72
C GLU A 463 -37.41 -10.72 -11.96
N ILE A 464 -36.74 -9.59 -11.73
CA ILE A 464 -35.43 -9.54 -11.05
C ILE A 464 -35.56 -10.06 -9.62
N ILE A 465 -36.55 -9.60 -8.83
CA ILE A 465 -36.70 -10.00 -7.43
C ILE A 465 -37.02 -11.49 -7.26
N LYS A 466 -37.55 -12.16 -8.29
CA LYS A 466 -37.82 -13.61 -8.30
C LYS A 466 -36.60 -14.44 -8.72
N THR A 467 -35.55 -13.80 -9.24
CA THR A 467 -34.36 -14.49 -9.71
C THR A 467 -33.48 -14.87 -8.52
N GLU A 468 -32.90 -16.06 -8.57
CA GLU A 468 -32.01 -16.56 -7.52
C GLU A 468 -30.84 -15.61 -7.24
N GLY A 469 -30.66 -15.25 -5.96
CA GLY A 469 -29.64 -14.30 -5.50
C GLY A 469 -30.10 -12.83 -5.52
N PHE A 470 -31.33 -12.54 -5.97
CA PHE A 470 -32.01 -11.28 -5.78
C PHE A 470 -33.17 -11.42 -4.78
N GLY A 471 -33.49 -10.33 -4.15
CA GLY A 471 -34.66 -10.20 -3.30
C GLY A 471 -35.02 -8.73 -3.23
N GLU A 472 -36.18 -8.42 -2.68
CA GLU A 472 -36.71 -7.04 -2.65
C GLU A 472 -35.70 -6.04 -2.05
N LYS A 473 -35.13 -6.34 -0.89
CA LYS A 473 -34.14 -5.48 -0.22
C LYS A 473 -32.84 -5.30 -1.05
N SER A 474 -32.39 -6.33 -1.75
CA SER A 474 -31.19 -6.23 -2.58
C SER A 474 -31.44 -5.41 -3.83
N PHE A 475 -32.64 -5.54 -4.43
CA PHE A 475 -33.04 -4.73 -5.56
C PHE A 475 -33.20 -3.25 -5.18
N GLU A 476 -33.84 -2.94 -4.04
CA GLU A 476 -33.96 -1.57 -3.55
C GLU A 476 -32.59 -0.89 -3.30
N ARG A 477 -31.63 -1.64 -2.71
CA ARG A 477 -30.26 -1.13 -2.53
C ARG A 477 -29.58 -0.86 -3.87
N LEU A 478 -29.73 -1.77 -4.82
CA LEU A 478 -29.19 -1.60 -6.17
C LEU A 478 -29.79 -0.37 -6.86
N GLN A 479 -31.11 -0.21 -6.78
CA GLN A 479 -31.80 0.94 -7.37
C GLN A 479 -31.36 2.27 -6.73
N ALA A 480 -31.19 2.31 -5.42
CA ALA A 480 -30.64 3.47 -4.73
C ALA A 480 -29.20 3.80 -5.18
N ALA A 481 -28.37 2.79 -5.39
CA ALA A 481 -27.00 2.98 -5.89
C ALA A 481 -26.98 3.48 -7.35
N ILE A 482 -27.89 3.00 -8.20
CA ILE A 482 -28.06 3.47 -9.58
C ILE A 482 -28.48 4.94 -9.58
N GLU A 483 -29.51 5.32 -8.81
CA GLU A 483 -29.96 6.70 -8.72
C GLU A 483 -28.87 7.64 -8.18
N LYS A 484 -28.11 7.21 -7.17
CA LYS A 484 -26.95 7.95 -6.66
C LYS A 484 -25.91 8.20 -7.75
N SER A 485 -25.71 7.25 -8.66
CA SER A 485 -24.71 7.36 -9.73
C SER A 485 -25.06 8.40 -10.80
N ARG A 486 -26.31 8.85 -10.89
CA ARG A 486 -26.71 9.94 -11.81
C ARG A 486 -26.03 11.26 -11.48
N CYS A 487 -25.64 11.48 -10.23
CA CYS A 487 -24.88 12.65 -9.75
C CYS A 487 -23.38 12.34 -9.76
N CYS A 488 -22.76 12.17 -10.93
CA CYS A 488 -21.33 11.95 -11.06
C CYS A 488 -20.63 13.12 -11.77
N THR A 489 -19.29 13.22 -11.65
CA THR A 489 -18.51 14.18 -12.44
C THR A 489 -18.33 13.70 -13.87
N LEU A 490 -18.15 14.65 -14.81
CA LEU A 490 -17.83 14.34 -16.20
C LEU A 490 -16.60 13.43 -16.31
N ALA A 491 -15.56 13.67 -15.48
CA ALA A 491 -14.36 12.84 -15.43
C ALA A 491 -14.66 11.38 -15.10
N LYS A 492 -15.55 11.09 -14.15
CA LYS A 492 -15.94 9.72 -13.78
C LYS A 492 -16.74 9.03 -14.89
N PHE A 493 -17.65 9.76 -15.49
CA PHE A 493 -18.45 9.24 -16.59
C PHE A 493 -17.61 8.87 -17.81
N ILE A 494 -16.75 9.80 -18.28
CA ILE A 494 -15.83 9.56 -19.41
C ILE A 494 -14.94 8.35 -19.13
N ALA A 495 -14.36 8.28 -17.92
CA ALA A 495 -13.55 7.13 -17.52
C ALA A 495 -14.37 5.82 -17.49
N GLY A 496 -15.64 5.89 -17.11
CA GLY A 496 -16.59 4.76 -17.07
C GLY A 496 -16.92 4.21 -18.44
N LEU A 497 -17.02 5.04 -19.47
CA LEU A 497 -17.30 4.60 -20.86
C LEU A 497 -16.25 3.65 -21.40
N GLY A 498 -15.03 3.64 -20.83
CA GLY A 498 -13.96 2.72 -21.21
C GLY A 498 -13.43 2.94 -22.63
N ILE A 499 -13.45 4.18 -23.10
CA ILE A 499 -12.91 4.59 -24.39
C ILE A 499 -11.42 4.26 -24.44
N PRO A 500 -10.90 3.59 -25.49
CA PRO A 500 -9.50 3.29 -25.62
C PRO A 500 -8.61 4.53 -25.46
N MET A 501 -7.54 4.43 -24.69
CA MET A 501 -6.59 5.52 -24.37
C MET A 501 -7.16 6.67 -23.54
N VAL A 502 -8.45 6.68 -23.21
CA VAL A 502 -9.09 7.70 -22.37
C VAL A 502 -9.34 7.12 -20.97
N GLY A 503 -8.37 7.29 -20.10
CA GLY A 503 -8.45 6.89 -18.69
C GLY A 503 -8.89 8.03 -17.78
N ARG A 504 -8.76 7.83 -16.45
CA ARG A 504 -9.12 8.83 -15.44
C ARG A 504 -8.35 10.15 -15.55
N HIS A 505 -7.10 10.13 -16.01
CA HIS A 505 -6.31 11.36 -16.23
C HIS A 505 -6.90 12.19 -17.36
N ALA A 506 -7.09 11.59 -18.53
CA ALA A 506 -7.72 12.26 -19.66
C ALA A 506 -9.16 12.71 -19.33
N GLY A 507 -9.92 11.89 -18.58
CA GLY A 507 -11.25 12.28 -18.10
C GLY A 507 -11.21 13.53 -17.21
N ARG A 508 -10.24 13.65 -16.30
CA ARG A 508 -10.06 14.84 -15.46
C ARG A 508 -9.61 16.08 -16.26
N ASP A 509 -8.78 15.88 -17.26
CA ASP A 509 -8.32 16.99 -18.10
C ASP A 509 -9.47 17.53 -18.96
N LEU A 510 -10.31 16.65 -19.49
CA LEU A 510 -11.54 17.03 -20.21
C LEU A 510 -12.55 17.71 -19.26
N ASP A 511 -12.78 17.16 -18.08
CA ASP A 511 -13.66 17.76 -17.05
C ASP A 511 -13.21 19.18 -16.68
N ARG A 512 -11.90 19.38 -16.53
CA ARG A 512 -11.32 20.69 -16.26
C ARG A 512 -11.43 21.65 -17.46
N TYR A 513 -11.19 21.14 -18.66
CA TYR A 513 -11.24 21.94 -19.89
C TYR A 513 -12.67 22.43 -20.19
N PHE A 514 -13.66 21.55 -20.03
CA PHE A 514 -15.07 21.85 -20.23
C PHE A 514 -15.80 22.37 -18.98
N HIS A 515 -15.05 22.66 -17.88
CA HIS A 515 -15.61 23.16 -16.61
C HIS A 515 -16.78 22.33 -16.07
N GLY A 516 -16.74 21.03 -16.27
CA GLY A 516 -17.81 20.10 -15.87
C GLY A 516 -19.06 20.15 -16.77
N SER A 517 -19.02 20.90 -17.88
CA SER A 517 -20.14 21.00 -18.81
C SER A 517 -20.37 19.67 -19.54
N TRP A 518 -21.64 19.24 -19.61
CA TRP A 518 -22.08 18.06 -20.35
C TRP A 518 -22.57 18.39 -21.76
N ALA A 519 -22.67 19.67 -22.09
CA ALA A 519 -23.24 20.17 -23.34
C ALA A 519 -22.18 20.59 -24.38
N GLU A 520 -20.94 20.77 -23.93
CA GLU A 520 -19.79 21.10 -24.77
C GLU A 520 -18.93 19.86 -25.04
#